data_63b6d24f789d965f39b8785c19fdb48d
#
_entry.id   63b6d24f789d965f39b8785c19fdb48d
#
_cell.length_a   1.000
_cell.length_b   1.000
_cell.length_c   1.000
_cell.angle_alpha   90.00
_cell.angle_beta   90.00
_cell.angle_gamma   90.00
#
_symmetry.space_group_name_H-M   'P 1'
#
loop_
_entity.id
_entity.type
_entity.pdbx_description
1 polymer ?
#
loop_
_entity_poly.entity_id
_entity_poly.type
_entity_poly.pdbx_seq_one_letter_code
_entity_poly.pdbx_strand_id
1 'polypeptide(L)'
;MLLFDASILSLLVLVPISVVVFCLSLLIGHFLSEPLSDLAKKTAAYRNGADIPFEPDGRMLEADRLTVDFKQLVQTTKQQQHDLAIKEQRQKEFISDVAHELRTPLTAIRGNAEMLTDPDLPPSLHDKFCDIIVNESERLSRLTHDLLTLQRIENSPIPEEMQRVNLRELASNVVDALHPILQDRQANTLVTGEAPDVLGNPDSLRQAITNLVENASRFIQPGGHITVELAGVNGNSVVAVKDDGCGFGDVDPKLLFDRFYRTDASRTRGTGGTGLGLAIVKSIAEAHDGTVEALNLPEGGACFMIAIPSIPADISEKKVTRK
;
A
#
# COMPACT_ATOMS: atom_id res chain seq x y z
N MET A 1 16.65 36.77 87.02
CA MET A 1 17.21 35.43 86.94
C MET A 1 16.28 34.44 86.21
N LEU A 2 14.99 34.35 86.54
CA LEU A 2 14.01 33.43 85.89
C LEU A 2 13.73 33.70 84.39
N LEU A 3 13.82 34.93 83.90
CA LEU A 3 13.60 35.26 82.47
C LEU A 3 14.80 34.92 81.56
N PHE A 4 15.99 34.86 82.13
CA PHE A 4 17.20 34.49 81.38
C PHE A 4 17.31 32.98 81.16
N ASP A 5 16.83 32.20 82.12
CA ASP A 5 16.81 30.74 82.03
C ASP A 5 15.80 30.23 81.02
N ALA A 6 14.62 30.92 80.90
CA ALA A 6 13.54 30.58 79.93
C ALA A 6 14.00 30.83 78.47
N SER A 7 14.78 31.89 78.21
CA SER A 7 15.31 32.21 76.91
C SER A 7 16.46 31.26 76.48
N ILE A 8 17.30 30.79 77.37
CA ILE A 8 18.33 29.80 77.08
C ILE A 8 17.70 28.42 76.81
N LEU A 9 16.65 28.08 77.58
CA LEU A 9 15.96 26.82 77.39
C LEU A 9 15.21 26.78 76.05
N SER A 10 14.57 27.90 75.63
CA SER A 10 13.93 28.02 74.32
C SER A 10 14.92 27.94 73.19
N LEU A 11 16.09 28.52 73.28
CA LEU A 11 17.16 28.47 72.31
C LEU A 11 17.72 27.04 72.19
N LEU A 12 17.85 26.32 73.29
CA LEU A 12 18.39 24.99 73.37
C LEU A 12 17.45 23.93 72.72
N VAL A 13 16.16 24.26 72.56
CA VAL A 13 15.16 23.40 71.89
C VAL A 13 14.94 23.84 70.44
N LEU A 14 14.88 25.15 70.16
CA LEU A 14 14.61 25.67 68.82
C LEU A 14 15.75 25.43 67.81
N VAL A 15 17.01 25.52 68.23
CA VAL A 15 18.17 25.31 67.37
C VAL A 15 18.25 23.88 66.84
N PRO A 16 18.14 22.82 67.66
CA PRO A 16 18.16 21.46 67.10
C PRO A 16 16.94 21.15 66.25
N ILE A 17 15.74 21.68 66.57
CA ILE A 17 14.56 21.50 65.70
C ILE A 17 14.78 22.20 64.33
N SER A 18 15.32 23.40 64.29
CA SER A 18 15.59 24.07 63.01
C SER A 18 16.66 23.34 62.18
N VAL A 19 17.66 22.75 62.82
CA VAL A 19 18.68 21.93 62.14
C VAL A 19 18.04 20.64 61.57
N VAL A 20 17.20 19.98 62.33
CA VAL A 20 16.49 18.77 61.88
C VAL A 20 15.56 19.11 60.69
N VAL A 21 14.79 20.19 60.77
CA VAL A 21 13.92 20.63 59.67
C VAL A 21 14.73 20.99 58.42
N PHE A 22 15.86 21.68 58.59
CA PHE A 22 16.75 22.02 57.48
C PHE A 22 17.36 20.77 56.84
N CYS A 23 17.88 19.82 57.63
CA CYS A 23 18.41 18.56 57.13
C CYS A 23 17.33 17.74 56.42
N LEU A 24 16.13 17.70 56.98
CA LEU A 24 14.98 16.98 56.36
C LEU A 24 14.59 17.66 55.03
N SER A 25 14.58 18.99 54.97
CA SER A 25 14.31 19.76 53.76
C SER A 25 15.35 19.47 52.65
N LEU A 26 16.64 19.41 52.98
CA LEU A 26 17.70 19.06 52.05
C LEU A 26 17.55 17.62 51.56
N LEU A 27 17.23 16.70 52.46
CA LEU A 27 17.03 15.27 52.14
C LEU A 27 15.82 15.06 51.18
N ILE A 28 14.71 15.74 51.48
CA ILE A 28 13.52 15.72 50.62
C ILE A 28 13.83 16.35 49.27
N GLY A 29 14.51 17.51 49.25
CA GLY A 29 14.91 18.18 47.99
C GLY A 29 15.79 17.30 47.11
N HIS A 30 16.76 16.60 47.71
CA HIS A 30 17.64 15.68 46.99
C HIS A 30 16.84 14.49 46.43
N PHE A 31 15.98 13.89 47.27
CA PHE A 31 15.17 12.73 46.87
C PHE A 31 14.15 13.04 45.74
N LEU A 32 13.59 14.25 45.71
CA LEU A 32 12.70 14.67 44.64
C LEU A 32 13.44 15.09 43.38
N SER A 33 14.62 15.72 43.48
CA SER A 33 15.33 16.30 42.33
C SER A 33 16.14 15.29 41.55
N GLU A 34 16.63 14.22 42.17
CA GLU A 34 17.52 13.23 41.56
C GLU A 34 16.84 12.49 40.37
N PRO A 35 15.62 11.90 40.52
CA PRO A 35 14.94 11.20 39.43
C PRO A 35 14.62 12.08 38.22
N LEU A 36 14.20 13.33 38.48
CA LEU A 36 13.92 14.31 37.42
C LEU A 36 15.19 14.75 36.70
N SER A 37 16.31 14.93 37.43
CA SER A 37 17.61 15.27 36.85
C SER A 37 18.14 14.12 35.97
N ASP A 38 17.96 12.88 36.40
CA ASP A 38 18.36 11.70 35.61
C ASP A 38 17.54 11.59 34.31
N LEU A 39 16.23 11.76 34.40
CA LEU A 39 15.36 11.80 33.22
C LEU A 39 15.76 12.92 32.26
N ALA A 40 16.06 14.11 32.77
CA ALA A 40 16.51 15.23 31.97
C ALA A 40 17.86 14.95 31.26
N LYS A 41 18.81 14.30 31.95
CA LYS A 41 20.10 13.88 31.36
C LYS A 41 19.89 12.83 30.28
N LYS A 42 19.07 11.81 30.51
CA LYS A 42 18.72 10.78 29.55
C LYS A 42 18.06 11.39 28.29
N THR A 43 17.12 12.31 28.49
CA THR A 43 16.46 13.04 27.40
C THR A 43 17.44 13.87 26.57
N ALA A 44 18.36 14.59 27.24
CA ALA A 44 19.39 15.36 26.56
C ALA A 44 20.36 14.47 25.77
N ALA A 45 20.76 13.35 26.32
CA ALA A 45 21.63 12.38 25.66
C ALA A 45 20.93 11.72 24.44
N TYR A 46 19.65 11.36 24.56
CA TYR A 46 18.86 10.85 23.43
C TYR A 46 18.75 11.89 22.30
N ARG A 47 18.50 13.15 22.63
CA ARG A 47 18.48 14.26 21.65
C ARG A 47 19.82 14.40 20.91
N ASN A 48 20.93 14.08 21.55
CA ASN A 48 22.27 14.10 20.96
C ASN A 48 22.64 12.79 20.23
N GLY A 49 21.65 11.89 20.00
CA GLY A 49 21.83 10.66 19.24
C GLY A 49 22.26 9.43 20.04
N ALA A 50 22.32 9.51 21.38
CA ALA A 50 22.63 8.35 22.21
C ALA A 50 21.38 7.45 22.34
N ASP A 51 21.53 6.15 22.10
CA ASP A 51 20.45 5.17 22.32
C ASP A 51 20.48 4.70 23.78
N ILE A 52 19.69 5.36 24.63
CA ILE A 52 19.65 5.12 26.07
C ILE A 52 18.29 4.53 26.44
N PRO A 53 18.24 3.44 27.21
CA PRO A 53 16.99 2.88 27.68
C PRO A 53 16.32 3.80 28.71
N PHE A 54 15.02 4.03 28.53
CA PHE A 54 14.17 4.72 29.49
C PHE A 54 13.46 3.67 30.34
N GLU A 55 13.97 3.44 31.55
CA GLU A 55 13.38 2.49 32.50
C GLU A 55 13.02 3.20 33.79
N PRO A 56 11.84 2.95 34.37
CA PRO A 56 11.44 3.47 35.67
C PRO A 56 12.32 2.91 36.75
N ASP A 57 12.71 3.71 37.74
CA ASP A 57 13.59 3.31 38.84
C ASP A 57 12.84 2.96 40.14
N GLY A 58 11.53 3.15 40.18
CA GLY A 58 10.65 2.81 41.31
C GLY A 58 10.74 3.77 42.48
N ARG A 59 11.48 4.89 42.34
CA ARG A 59 11.71 5.83 43.47
C ARG A 59 10.60 6.86 43.63
N MET A 60 9.99 7.26 42.53
CA MET A 60 8.95 8.32 42.50
C MET A 60 7.92 7.99 41.41
N LEU A 61 6.65 7.84 41.81
CA LEU A 61 5.55 7.42 40.92
C LEU A 61 5.37 8.38 39.71
N GLU A 62 5.49 9.68 39.93
CA GLU A 62 5.36 10.70 38.90
C GLU A 62 6.54 10.69 37.90
N ALA A 63 7.77 10.47 38.40
CA ALA A 63 8.95 10.36 37.54
C ALA A 63 8.91 9.06 36.72
N ASP A 64 8.43 7.96 37.31
CA ASP A 64 8.26 6.70 36.65
C ASP A 64 7.19 6.80 35.53
N ARG A 65 6.07 7.47 35.78
CA ARG A 65 5.06 7.74 34.74
C ARG A 65 5.64 8.54 33.58
N LEU A 66 6.33 9.65 33.88
CA LEU A 66 7.01 10.46 32.84
C LEU A 66 8.03 9.62 32.05
N THR A 67 8.77 8.73 32.72
CA THR A 67 9.73 7.84 32.07
C THR A 67 9.04 6.87 31.12
N VAL A 68 7.91 6.29 31.52
CA VAL A 68 7.10 5.39 30.67
C VAL A 68 6.52 6.15 29.47
N ASP A 69 5.93 7.32 29.69
CA ASP A 69 5.34 8.16 28.62
C ASP A 69 6.43 8.57 27.62
N PHE A 70 7.62 8.95 28.12
CA PHE A 70 8.74 9.31 27.26
C PHE A 70 9.27 8.10 26.47
N LYS A 71 9.35 6.92 27.10
CA LYS A 71 9.69 5.67 26.42
C LYS A 71 8.72 5.39 25.25
N GLN A 72 7.42 5.51 25.52
CA GLN A 72 6.40 5.31 24.47
C GLN A 72 6.53 6.32 23.33
N LEU A 73 6.76 7.59 23.65
CA LEU A 73 6.99 8.64 22.64
C LEU A 73 8.21 8.33 21.77
N VAL A 74 9.33 7.94 22.39
CA VAL A 74 10.56 7.54 21.68
C VAL A 74 10.31 6.34 20.76
N GLN A 75 9.61 5.32 21.25
CA GLN A 75 9.29 4.14 20.45
C GLN A 75 8.39 4.50 19.26
N THR A 76 7.35 5.30 19.49
CA THR A 76 6.45 5.76 18.42
C THR A 76 7.22 6.57 17.36
N THR A 77 8.11 7.48 17.81
CA THR A 77 8.92 8.29 16.91
C THR A 77 9.89 7.43 16.08
N LYS A 78 10.56 6.47 16.71
CA LYS A 78 11.44 5.52 16.00
C LYS A 78 10.66 4.70 14.96
N GLN A 79 9.46 4.22 15.32
CA GLN A 79 8.61 3.49 14.39
C GLN A 79 8.21 4.36 13.20
N GLN A 80 7.77 5.60 13.45
CA GLN A 80 7.40 6.55 12.40
C GLN A 80 8.59 6.87 11.47
N GLN A 81 9.79 7.05 12.02
CA GLN A 81 11.01 7.27 11.23
C GLN A 81 11.34 6.04 10.37
N HIS A 82 11.20 4.85 10.92
CA HIS A 82 11.41 3.60 10.17
C HIS A 82 10.41 3.46 9.03
N ASP A 83 9.12 3.68 9.30
CA ASP A 83 8.06 3.61 8.30
C ASP A 83 8.26 4.67 7.19
N LEU A 84 8.69 5.87 7.57
CA LEU A 84 9.04 6.94 6.61
C LEU A 84 10.22 6.54 5.73
N ALA A 85 11.29 6.00 6.32
CA ALA A 85 12.46 5.53 5.58
C ALA A 85 12.10 4.43 4.58
N ILE A 86 11.22 3.48 4.97
CA ILE A 86 10.69 2.45 4.05
C ILE A 86 9.89 3.08 2.91
N LYS A 87 9.03 4.07 3.21
CA LYS A 87 8.26 4.76 2.18
C LYS A 87 9.17 5.52 1.20
N GLU A 88 10.16 6.23 1.71
CA GLU A 88 11.14 6.94 0.87
C GLU A 88 11.93 5.98 -0.03
N GLN A 89 12.35 4.84 0.51
CA GLN A 89 13.07 3.83 -0.27
C GLN A 89 12.19 3.27 -1.39
N ARG A 90 10.94 2.89 -1.09
CA ARG A 90 9.98 2.41 -2.10
C ARG A 90 9.69 3.47 -3.17
N GLN A 91 9.63 4.75 -2.79
CA GLN A 91 9.44 5.84 -3.74
C GLN A 91 10.65 6.01 -4.67
N LYS A 92 11.88 5.88 -4.16
CA LYS A 92 13.11 5.93 -4.99
C LYS A 92 13.15 4.75 -5.96
N GLU A 93 12.84 3.55 -5.51
CA GLU A 93 12.77 2.35 -6.36
C GLU A 93 11.73 2.55 -7.46
N PHE A 94 10.52 3.00 -7.10
CA PHE A 94 9.47 3.30 -8.06
C PHE A 94 9.90 4.30 -9.14
N ILE A 95 10.55 5.41 -8.77
CA ILE A 95 11.04 6.41 -9.74
C ILE A 95 12.10 5.79 -10.66
N SER A 96 12.99 4.95 -10.13
CA SER A 96 13.99 4.23 -10.92
C SER A 96 13.36 3.30 -11.93
N ASP A 97 12.36 2.53 -11.51
CA ASP A 97 11.64 1.56 -12.34
C ASP A 97 10.86 2.27 -13.44
N VAL A 98 10.15 3.36 -13.10
CA VAL A 98 9.45 4.23 -14.08
C VAL A 98 10.43 4.74 -15.13
N ALA A 99 11.59 5.28 -14.71
CA ALA A 99 12.59 5.80 -15.64
C ALA A 99 13.12 4.71 -16.56
N HIS A 100 13.26 3.48 -16.08
CA HIS A 100 13.71 2.33 -16.87
C HIS A 100 12.65 1.90 -17.88
N GLU A 101 11.40 1.75 -17.45
CA GLU A 101 10.27 1.34 -18.30
C GLU A 101 9.88 2.40 -19.34
N LEU A 102 10.15 3.67 -19.10
CA LEU A 102 9.99 4.74 -20.09
C LEU A 102 11.14 4.78 -21.10
N ARG A 103 12.37 4.50 -20.66
CA ARG A 103 13.57 4.59 -21.54
C ARG A 103 13.54 3.56 -22.66
N THR A 104 13.08 2.35 -22.39
CA THR A 104 13.05 1.24 -23.36
C THR A 104 12.21 1.57 -24.60
N PRO A 105 10.90 1.92 -24.49
CA PRO A 105 10.07 2.28 -25.65
C PRO A 105 10.57 3.54 -26.34
N LEU A 106 11.03 4.55 -25.60
CA LEU A 106 11.59 5.75 -26.21
C LEU A 106 12.84 5.46 -27.05
N THR A 107 13.68 4.55 -26.62
CA THR A 107 14.87 4.14 -27.38
C THR A 107 14.46 3.39 -28.65
N ALA A 108 13.45 2.51 -28.57
CA ALA A 108 12.92 1.80 -29.72
C ALA A 108 12.27 2.75 -30.73
N ILE A 109 11.43 3.69 -30.28
CA ILE A 109 10.80 4.71 -31.13
C ILE A 109 11.89 5.51 -31.85
N ARG A 110 12.86 6.05 -31.11
CA ARG A 110 13.95 6.84 -31.70
C ARG A 110 14.76 6.06 -32.72
N GLY A 111 15.19 4.85 -32.37
CA GLY A 111 16.00 4.03 -33.26
C GLY A 111 15.27 3.66 -34.57
N ASN A 112 13.98 3.30 -34.47
CA ASN A 112 13.19 2.99 -35.67
C ASN A 112 12.89 4.26 -36.50
N ALA A 113 12.67 5.43 -35.86
CA ALA A 113 12.53 6.69 -36.56
C ALA A 113 13.81 7.11 -37.28
N GLU A 114 14.99 6.90 -36.68
CA GLU A 114 16.30 7.14 -37.33
C GLU A 114 16.46 6.25 -38.57
N MET A 115 16.05 4.96 -38.51
CA MET A 115 16.08 4.06 -39.67
C MET A 115 15.14 4.50 -40.81
N LEU A 116 14.01 5.12 -40.50
CA LEU A 116 13.08 5.65 -41.52
C LEU A 116 13.64 6.86 -42.29
N THR A 117 14.73 7.48 -41.84
CA THR A 117 15.41 8.57 -42.58
C THR A 117 16.30 8.09 -43.70
N ASP A 118 16.55 6.77 -43.79
CA ASP A 118 17.37 6.17 -44.89
C ASP A 118 16.56 6.18 -46.21
N PRO A 119 17.02 6.90 -47.24
CA PRO A 119 16.30 6.99 -48.53
C PRO A 119 16.28 5.65 -49.28
N ASP A 120 17.19 4.74 -48.99
CA ASP A 120 17.30 3.45 -49.66
C ASP A 120 16.58 2.32 -48.90
N LEU A 121 15.75 2.66 -47.88
CA LEU A 121 15.02 1.70 -47.07
C LEU A 121 13.98 0.93 -47.91
N PRO A 122 13.99 -0.43 -47.89
CA PRO A 122 12.94 -1.21 -48.54
C PRO A 122 11.54 -0.92 -48.00
N PRO A 123 10.49 -0.82 -48.82
CA PRO A 123 9.12 -0.52 -48.36
C PRO A 123 8.61 -1.46 -47.24
N SER A 124 8.94 -2.74 -47.31
CA SER A 124 8.54 -3.71 -46.29
C SER A 124 9.18 -3.45 -44.92
N LEU A 125 10.35 -2.83 -44.86
CA LEU A 125 10.99 -2.41 -43.60
C LEU A 125 10.43 -1.07 -43.14
N HIS A 126 10.02 -0.18 -44.06
CA HIS A 126 9.37 1.08 -43.73
C HIS A 126 8.11 0.81 -42.90
N ASP A 127 7.20 -0.03 -43.42
CA ASP A 127 5.94 -0.35 -42.74
C ASP A 127 6.21 -1.00 -41.37
N LYS A 128 7.16 -1.95 -41.31
CA LYS A 128 7.56 -2.58 -40.04
C LYS A 128 8.06 -1.59 -39.01
N PHE A 129 8.89 -0.61 -39.39
CA PHE A 129 9.39 0.39 -38.45
C PHE A 129 8.30 1.36 -38.00
N CYS A 130 7.36 1.74 -38.90
CA CYS A 130 6.18 2.50 -38.54
C CYS A 130 5.32 1.74 -37.52
N ASP A 131 5.04 0.45 -37.74
CA ASP A 131 4.28 -0.38 -36.81
C ASP A 131 4.95 -0.45 -35.44
N ILE A 132 6.27 -0.61 -35.38
CA ILE A 132 6.99 -0.63 -34.09
C ILE A 132 6.82 0.72 -33.38
N ILE A 133 6.96 1.85 -34.07
CA ILE A 133 6.81 3.18 -33.49
C ILE A 133 5.39 3.37 -32.92
N VAL A 134 4.37 2.97 -33.67
CA VAL A 134 2.96 3.05 -33.24
C VAL A 134 2.75 2.20 -31.99
N ASN A 135 3.15 0.93 -32.04
CA ASN A 135 2.96 0.01 -30.93
C ASN A 135 3.68 0.46 -29.63
N GLU A 136 4.91 0.98 -29.75
CA GLU A 136 5.65 1.48 -28.57
C GLU A 136 5.07 2.80 -28.06
N SER A 137 4.50 3.65 -28.93
CA SER A 137 3.80 4.87 -28.53
C SER A 137 2.51 4.55 -27.77
N GLU A 138 1.74 3.57 -28.23
CA GLU A 138 0.56 3.08 -27.51
C GLU A 138 0.92 2.45 -26.15
N ARG A 139 2.02 1.67 -26.11
CA ARG A 139 2.54 1.11 -24.87
C ARG A 139 2.91 2.21 -23.88
N LEU A 140 3.56 3.26 -24.33
CA LEU A 140 3.94 4.41 -23.51
C LEU A 140 2.70 5.16 -22.99
N SER A 141 1.68 5.34 -23.83
CA SER A 141 0.41 5.95 -23.44
C SER A 141 -0.29 5.13 -22.33
N ARG A 142 -0.36 3.81 -22.50
CA ARG A 142 -0.90 2.92 -21.44
C ARG A 142 -0.10 3.02 -20.15
N LEU A 143 1.23 3.00 -20.22
CA LEU A 143 2.11 3.12 -19.06
C LEU A 143 1.87 4.42 -18.30
N THR A 144 1.77 5.55 -18.99
CA THR A 144 1.51 6.86 -18.36
C THR A 144 0.12 6.91 -17.73
N HIS A 145 -0.89 6.32 -18.36
CA HIS A 145 -2.24 6.21 -17.80
C HIS A 145 -2.26 5.37 -16.52
N ASP A 146 -1.61 4.22 -16.52
CA ASP A 146 -1.50 3.32 -15.38
C ASP A 146 -0.78 3.99 -14.21
N LEU A 147 0.29 4.74 -14.49
CA LEU A 147 1.04 5.51 -13.48
C LEU A 147 0.17 6.60 -12.84
N LEU A 148 -0.58 7.35 -13.63
CA LEU A 148 -1.49 8.40 -13.12
C LEU A 148 -2.61 7.78 -12.29
N THR A 149 -3.15 6.64 -12.70
CA THR A 149 -4.19 5.91 -11.97
C THR A 149 -3.65 5.43 -10.62
N LEU A 150 -2.46 4.82 -10.61
CA LEU A 150 -1.82 4.35 -9.38
C LEU A 150 -1.55 5.51 -8.42
N GLN A 151 -0.99 6.62 -8.92
CA GLN A 151 -0.75 7.82 -8.10
C GLN A 151 -2.04 8.41 -7.51
N ARG A 152 -3.14 8.41 -8.28
CA ARG A 152 -4.44 8.92 -7.80
C ARG A 152 -4.95 8.07 -6.64
N ILE A 153 -4.89 6.73 -6.76
CA ILE A 153 -5.35 5.81 -5.71
C ILE A 153 -4.48 5.95 -4.45
N GLU A 154 -3.17 6.07 -4.59
CA GLU A 154 -2.24 6.19 -3.46
C GLU A 154 -2.34 7.52 -2.70
N ASN A 155 -2.64 8.61 -3.40
CA ASN A 155 -2.79 9.93 -2.80
C ASN A 155 -4.18 10.13 -2.16
N SER A 156 -5.18 9.38 -2.59
CA SER A 156 -6.55 9.40 -2.05
C SER A 156 -7.00 7.97 -1.75
N PRO A 157 -6.51 7.39 -0.63
CA PRO A 157 -6.78 5.98 -0.31
C PRO A 157 -8.25 5.69 -0.03
N ILE A 158 -9.07 6.70 0.24
CA ILE A 158 -10.53 6.55 0.34
C ILE A 158 -11.10 7.02 -1.01
N PRO A 159 -11.69 6.13 -1.80
CA PRO A 159 -12.30 6.50 -3.07
C PRO A 159 -13.36 7.58 -2.89
N GLU A 160 -13.29 8.63 -3.71
CA GLU A 160 -14.37 9.61 -3.81
C GLU A 160 -15.62 8.89 -4.35
N GLU A 161 -16.81 9.27 -3.88
CA GLU A 161 -18.08 8.73 -4.38
C GLU A 161 -18.29 7.21 -4.17
N MET A 162 -18.13 6.75 -2.92
CA MET A 162 -18.53 5.40 -2.54
C MET A 162 -20.04 5.20 -2.67
N GLN A 163 -20.45 4.22 -3.45
CA GLN A 163 -21.86 3.87 -3.63
C GLN A 163 -22.07 2.36 -3.62
N ARG A 164 -23.32 1.95 -3.58
CA ARG A 164 -23.69 0.53 -3.68
C ARG A 164 -23.42 0.05 -5.10
N VAL A 165 -22.62 -0.98 -5.24
CA VAL A 165 -22.21 -1.56 -6.54
C VAL A 165 -22.60 -3.02 -6.59
N ASN A 166 -23.31 -3.41 -7.64
CA ASN A 166 -23.56 -4.78 -8.02
C ASN A 166 -22.38 -5.28 -8.87
N LEU A 167 -21.56 -6.17 -8.29
CA LEU A 167 -20.35 -6.66 -8.96
C LEU A 167 -20.66 -7.55 -10.17
N ARG A 168 -21.81 -8.24 -10.20
CA ARG A 168 -22.19 -9.06 -11.36
C ARG A 168 -22.52 -8.18 -12.57
N GLU A 169 -23.32 -7.16 -12.36
CA GLU A 169 -23.66 -6.20 -13.42
C GLU A 169 -22.38 -5.49 -13.91
N LEU A 170 -21.52 -5.08 -12.99
CA LEU A 170 -20.25 -4.43 -13.32
C LEU A 170 -19.34 -5.34 -14.13
N ALA A 171 -19.19 -6.61 -13.73
CA ALA A 171 -18.37 -7.60 -14.45
C ALA A 171 -18.92 -7.88 -15.86
N SER A 172 -20.24 -8.00 -16.01
CA SER A 172 -20.87 -8.18 -17.31
C SER A 172 -20.61 -6.98 -18.22
N ASN A 173 -20.79 -5.77 -17.71
CA ASN A 173 -20.51 -4.54 -18.47
C ASN A 173 -19.03 -4.42 -18.91
N VAL A 174 -18.09 -4.91 -18.07
CA VAL A 174 -16.65 -4.95 -18.41
C VAL A 174 -16.39 -5.93 -19.54
N VAL A 175 -16.91 -7.16 -19.44
CA VAL A 175 -16.74 -8.19 -20.49
C VAL A 175 -17.33 -7.73 -21.81
N ASP A 176 -18.50 -7.08 -21.79
CA ASP A 176 -19.13 -6.51 -22.99
C ASP A 176 -18.29 -5.38 -23.60
N ALA A 177 -17.73 -4.49 -22.78
CA ALA A 177 -16.86 -3.41 -23.24
C ALA A 177 -15.53 -3.91 -23.84
N LEU A 178 -15.01 -5.03 -23.31
CA LEU A 178 -13.79 -5.68 -23.80
C LEU A 178 -14.04 -6.64 -24.99
N HIS A 179 -15.29 -6.81 -25.41
CA HIS A 179 -15.66 -7.74 -26.49
C HIS A 179 -14.79 -7.64 -27.75
N PRO A 180 -14.44 -6.44 -28.27
CA PRO A 180 -13.58 -6.32 -29.45
C PRO A 180 -12.20 -6.94 -29.25
N ILE A 181 -11.58 -6.71 -28.09
CA ILE A 181 -10.25 -7.24 -27.72
C ILE A 181 -10.33 -8.76 -27.53
N LEU A 182 -11.38 -9.23 -26.87
CA LEU A 182 -11.59 -10.64 -26.59
C LEU A 182 -11.90 -11.42 -27.88
N GLN A 183 -12.62 -10.82 -28.82
CA GLN A 183 -12.91 -11.40 -30.13
C GLN A 183 -11.64 -11.52 -30.99
N ASP A 184 -10.79 -10.50 -31.00
CA ASP A 184 -9.50 -10.54 -31.70
C ASP A 184 -8.61 -11.69 -31.18
N ARG A 185 -8.69 -12.01 -29.90
CA ARG A 185 -8.03 -13.15 -29.24
C ARG A 185 -8.78 -14.46 -29.39
N GLN A 186 -9.97 -14.46 -30.00
CA GLN A 186 -10.88 -15.62 -30.08
C GLN A 186 -11.23 -16.20 -28.69
N ALA A 187 -11.25 -15.34 -27.65
CA ALA A 187 -11.51 -15.76 -26.28
C ALA A 187 -12.99 -16.12 -26.06
N ASN A 188 -13.25 -17.25 -25.45
CA ASN A 188 -14.58 -17.63 -24.95
C ASN A 188 -14.73 -17.09 -23.53
N THR A 189 -15.64 -16.15 -23.31
CA THR A 189 -15.84 -15.51 -22.02
C THR A 189 -17.17 -15.89 -21.38
N LEU A 190 -17.15 -16.10 -20.05
CA LEU A 190 -18.34 -16.45 -19.27
C LEU A 190 -18.34 -15.70 -17.95
N VAL A 191 -19.47 -15.06 -17.58
CA VAL A 191 -19.70 -14.46 -16.27
C VAL A 191 -20.69 -15.34 -15.50
N THR A 192 -20.27 -15.86 -14.34
CA THR A 192 -21.06 -16.83 -13.56
C THR A 192 -21.12 -16.43 -12.07
N GLY A 193 -22.04 -17.04 -11.36
CA GLY A 193 -22.20 -16.85 -9.92
C GLY A 193 -22.85 -15.51 -9.56
N GLU A 194 -23.01 -15.28 -8.27
CA GLU A 194 -23.53 -14.04 -7.70
C GLU A 194 -22.79 -13.70 -6.41
N ALA A 195 -22.60 -12.43 -6.14
CA ALA A 195 -22.04 -11.93 -4.90
C ALA A 195 -22.95 -10.84 -4.33
N PRO A 196 -22.98 -10.65 -3.01
CA PRO A 196 -23.63 -9.50 -2.40
C PRO A 196 -23.07 -8.19 -2.95
N ASP A 197 -23.88 -7.13 -2.91
CA ASP A 197 -23.40 -5.81 -3.29
C ASP A 197 -22.31 -5.30 -2.33
N VAL A 198 -21.43 -4.46 -2.84
CA VAL A 198 -20.36 -3.82 -2.08
C VAL A 198 -20.56 -2.32 -2.01
N LEU A 199 -19.97 -1.67 -1.00
CA LEU A 199 -19.82 -0.22 -0.97
C LEU A 199 -18.47 0.12 -1.63
N GLY A 200 -18.51 0.81 -2.77
CA GLY A 200 -17.28 1.09 -3.51
C GLY A 200 -17.45 2.17 -4.57
N ASN A 201 -16.33 2.61 -5.12
CA ASN A 201 -16.31 3.46 -6.31
C ASN A 201 -16.43 2.58 -7.57
N PRO A 202 -17.49 2.73 -8.38
CA PRO A 202 -17.74 1.85 -9.51
C PRO A 202 -16.67 1.95 -10.61
N ASP A 203 -16.06 3.12 -10.81
CA ASP A 203 -15.04 3.30 -11.83
C ASP A 203 -13.73 2.61 -11.42
N SER A 204 -13.34 2.71 -10.15
CA SER A 204 -12.18 1.98 -9.62
C SER A 204 -12.40 0.46 -9.68
N LEU A 205 -13.56 -0.03 -9.26
CA LEU A 205 -13.88 -1.46 -9.32
C LEU A 205 -13.96 -1.96 -10.77
N ARG A 206 -14.51 -1.16 -11.69
CA ARG A 206 -14.49 -1.43 -13.14
C ARG A 206 -13.05 -1.59 -13.63
N GLN A 207 -12.17 -0.67 -13.27
CA GLN A 207 -10.76 -0.70 -13.64
C GLN A 207 -10.07 -1.97 -13.12
N ALA A 208 -10.37 -2.39 -11.88
CA ALA A 208 -9.80 -3.62 -11.32
C ALA A 208 -10.23 -4.84 -12.13
N ILE A 209 -11.53 -5.00 -12.42
CA ILE A 209 -12.05 -6.12 -13.20
C ILE A 209 -11.50 -6.08 -14.64
N THR A 210 -11.44 -4.89 -15.26
CA THR A 210 -10.84 -4.71 -16.59
C THR A 210 -9.39 -5.21 -16.61
N ASN A 211 -8.57 -4.79 -15.65
CA ASN A 211 -7.17 -5.22 -15.57
C ASN A 211 -7.04 -6.75 -15.40
N LEU A 212 -7.92 -7.38 -14.62
CA LEU A 212 -7.92 -8.84 -14.46
C LEU A 212 -8.31 -9.57 -15.76
N VAL A 213 -9.37 -9.12 -16.45
CA VAL A 213 -9.82 -9.72 -17.71
C VAL A 213 -8.82 -9.51 -18.84
N GLU A 214 -8.25 -8.30 -18.96
CA GLU A 214 -7.17 -8.03 -19.91
C GLU A 214 -5.92 -8.88 -19.61
N ASN A 215 -5.57 -9.05 -18.32
CA ASN A 215 -4.46 -9.93 -17.95
C ASN A 215 -4.72 -11.35 -18.43
N ALA A 216 -5.88 -11.93 -18.14
CA ALA A 216 -6.27 -13.25 -18.61
C ALA A 216 -6.20 -13.37 -20.14
N SER A 217 -6.74 -12.38 -20.88
CA SER A 217 -6.75 -12.38 -22.36
C SER A 217 -5.36 -12.42 -23.01
N ARG A 218 -4.33 -11.98 -22.31
CA ARG A 218 -2.94 -11.99 -22.81
C ARG A 218 -2.26 -13.36 -22.71
N PHE A 219 -2.74 -14.23 -21.83
CA PHE A 219 -2.08 -15.49 -21.53
C PHE A 219 -2.80 -16.72 -22.08
N ILE A 220 -4.06 -16.60 -22.51
CA ILE A 220 -4.79 -17.67 -23.19
C ILE A 220 -4.27 -17.90 -24.61
N GLN A 221 -4.51 -19.09 -25.13
CA GLN A 221 -4.34 -19.39 -26.55
C GLN A 221 -5.58 -18.92 -27.35
N PRO A 222 -5.47 -18.76 -28.68
CA PRO A 222 -6.66 -18.53 -29.50
C PRO A 222 -7.70 -19.63 -29.29
N GLY A 223 -8.95 -19.26 -28.99
CA GLY A 223 -10.02 -20.20 -28.61
C GLY A 223 -10.09 -20.55 -27.13
N GLY A 224 -9.17 -20.01 -26.32
CA GLY A 224 -9.14 -20.23 -24.87
C GLY A 224 -10.32 -19.62 -24.11
N HIS A 225 -10.41 -19.97 -22.84
CA HIS A 225 -11.54 -19.63 -21.98
C HIS A 225 -11.16 -18.66 -20.86
N ILE A 226 -11.99 -17.66 -20.64
CA ILE A 226 -11.91 -16.76 -19.48
C ILE A 226 -13.24 -16.82 -18.74
N THR A 227 -13.21 -17.18 -17.46
CA THR A 227 -14.40 -17.20 -16.61
C THR A 227 -14.28 -16.15 -15.53
N VAL A 228 -15.25 -15.25 -15.45
CA VAL A 228 -15.41 -14.30 -14.35
C VAL A 228 -16.45 -14.87 -13.40
N GLU A 229 -16.00 -15.38 -12.26
CA GLU A 229 -16.85 -16.01 -11.25
C GLU A 229 -17.05 -15.08 -10.06
N LEU A 230 -18.31 -14.92 -9.64
CA LEU A 230 -18.68 -14.12 -8.48
C LEU A 230 -19.19 -15.02 -7.36
N ALA A 231 -18.78 -14.73 -6.13
CA ALA A 231 -19.22 -15.46 -4.95
C ALA A 231 -19.24 -14.57 -3.70
N GLY A 232 -20.14 -14.86 -2.77
CA GLY A 232 -20.09 -14.32 -1.41
C GLY A 232 -19.37 -15.30 -0.48
N VAL A 233 -18.24 -14.88 0.12
CA VAL A 233 -17.44 -15.74 1.00
C VAL A 233 -17.05 -14.98 2.26
N ASN A 234 -17.41 -15.50 3.43
CA ASN A 234 -16.99 -14.96 4.74
C ASN A 234 -17.26 -13.45 4.91
N GLY A 235 -18.39 -12.94 4.41
CA GLY A 235 -18.73 -11.51 4.50
C GLY A 235 -18.04 -10.63 3.46
N ASN A 236 -17.35 -11.24 2.48
CA ASN A 236 -16.77 -10.55 1.33
C ASN A 236 -17.48 -10.97 0.05
N SER A 237 -17.54 -10.05 -0.89
CA SER A 237 -17.90 -10.32 -2.28
C SER A 237 -16.63 -10.51 -3.09
N VAL A 238 -16.49 -11.67 -3.71
CA VAL A 238 -15.29 -12.09 -4.44
C VAL A 238 -15.59 -12.07 -5.93
N VAL A 239 -14.68 -11.47 -6.70
CA VAL A 239 -14.60 -11.60 -8.15
C VAL A 239 -13.34 -12.37 -8.48
N ALA A 240 -13.48 -13.56 -9.05
CA ALA A 240 -12.40 -14.42 -9.49
C ALA A 240 -12.36 -14.48 -11.02
N VAL A 241 -11.25 -14.09 -11.63
CA VAL A 241 -11.02 -14.21 -13.07
C VAL A 241 -10.10 -15.39 -13.29
N LYS A 242 -10.61 -16.41 -13.97
CA LYS A 242 -9.94 -17.67 -14.28
C LYS A 242 -9.64 -17.72 -15.78
N ASP A 243 -8.44 -18.13 -16.13
CA ASP A 243 -8.03 -18.41 -17.51
C ASP A 243 -7.52 -19.84 -17.64
N ASP A 244 -7.52 -20.38 -18.85
CA ASP A 244 -6.96 -21.69 -19.22
C ASP A 244 -5.58 -21.55 -19.88
N GLY A 245 -4.86 -20.47 -19.56
CA GLY A 245 -3.56 -20.17 -20.11
C GLY A 245 -2.42 -21.01 -19.53
N CYS A 246 -1.20 -20.46 -19.59
CA CYS A 246 -0.01 -21.18 -19.10
C CYS A 246 0.21 -21.09 -17.58
N GLY A 247 -0.61 -20.32 -16.86
CA GLY A 247 -0.36 -19.99 -15.46
C GLY A 247 0.88 -19.11 -15.27
N PHE A 248 1.34 -18.98 -14.02
CA PHE A 248 2.51 -18.19 -13.67
C PHE A 248 3.69 -19.01 -13.09
N GLY A 249 3.60 -20.38 -13.17
CA GLY A 249 4.67 -21.28 -12.73
C GLY A 249 4.92 -21.26 -11.22
N ASP A 250 6.17 -21.49 -10.81
CA ASP A 250 6.57 -21.58 -9.39
C ASP A 250 6.90 -20.20 -8.76
N VAL A 251 6.31 -19.13 -9.28
CA VAL A 251 6.49 -17.77 -8.75
C VAL A 251 5.64 -17.59 -7.49
N ASP A 252 6.18 -16.89 -6.48
CA ASP A 252 5.38 -16.47 -5.33
C ASP A 252 4.21 -15.59 -5.81
N PRO A 253 2.94 -16.01 -5.59
CA PRO A 253 1.77 -15.27 -6.03
C PRO A 253 1.73 -13.81 -5.56
N LYS A 254 2.34 -13.51 -4.42
CA LYS A 254 2.38 -12.14 -3.87
C LYS A 254 3.18 -11.18 -4.74
N LEU A 255 4.24 -11.67 -5.39
CA LEU A 255 5.09 -10.87 -6.25
C LEU A 255 4.38 -10.42 -7.54
N LEU A 256 3.34 -11.17 -7.97
CA LEU A 256 2.57 -10.82 -9.17
C LEU A 256 1.85 -9.47 -9.06
N PHE A 257 1.56 -9.04 -7.82
CA PHE A 257 0.90 -7.77 -7.52
C PHE A 257 1.90 -6.64 -7.23
N ASP A 258 3.20 -6.91 -7.31
CA ASP A 258 4.22 -5.86 -7.15
C ASP A 258 4.33 -5.03 -8.44
N ARG A 259 4.67 -3.76 -8.28
CA ARG A 259 4.80 -2.83 -9.41
C ARG A 259 5.91 -3.28 -10.36
N PHE A 260 5.65 -3.20 -11.66
CA PHE A 260 6.57 -3.58 -12.74
C PHE A 260 7.00 -5.06 -12.72
N TYR A 261 6.44 -5.86 -11.82
CA TYR A 261 6.76 -7.27 -11.79
C TYR A 261 6.22 -7.98 -13.04
N ARG A 262 7.07 -8.77 -13.68
CA ARG A 262 6.73 -9.59 -14.85
C ARG A 262 7.47 -10.91 -14.77
N THR A 263 6.78 -12.00 -15.04
CA THR A 263 7.40 -13.32 -15.15
C THR A 263 8.25 -13.40 -16.42
N ASP A 264 9.26 -14.28 -16.45
CA ASP A 264 10.11 -14.47 -17.63
C ASP A 264 9.30 -14.87 -18.86
N ALA A 265 8.25 -15.68 -18.67
CA ALA A 265 7.31 -16.07 -19.72
C ALA A 265 6.56 -14.89 -20.34
N SER A 266 6.29 -13.84 -19.56
CA SER A 266 5.63 -12.62 -20.02
C SER A 266 6.58 -11.66 -20.75
N ARG A 267 7.88 -11.71 -20.44
CA ARG A 267 8.94 -10.92 -21.10
C ARG A 267 9.21 -11.44 -22.52
N THR A 268 9.30 -12.77 -22.67
CA THR A 268 9.67 -13.43 -23.94
C THR A 268 8.56 -13.39 -24.99
N ARG A 269 7.29 -13.37 -24.58
CA ARG A 269 6.15 -13.39 -25.54
C ARG A 269 5.80 -12.04 -26.15
N GLY A 270 6.48 -10.95 -25.80
CA GLY A 270 6.18 -9.63 -26.36
C GLY A 270 4.77 -9.11 -26.04
N THR A 271 4.10 -9.67 -25.04
CA THR A 271 2.68 -9.42 -24.71
C THR A 271 2.37 -8.01 -24.17
N GLY A 272 3.33 -7.08 -24.29
CA GLY A 272 3.07 -5.63 -24.19
C GLY A 272 2.54 -5.09 -22.84
N GLY A 273 2.53 -5.87 -21.78
CA GLY A 273 2.03 -5.42 -20.46
C GLY A 273 2.98 -4.44 -19.78
N THR A 274 2.42 -3.45 -19.08
CA THR A 274 3.16 -2.44 -18.31
C THR A 274 3.75 -2.97 -17.01
N GLY A 275 3.24 -4.11 -16.49
CA GLY A 275 3.55 -4.62 -15.15
C GLY A 275 2.88 -3.84 -14.01
N LEU A 276 1.97 -2.92 -14.33
CA LEU A 276 1.24 -2.11 -13.35
C LEU A 276 -0.21 -2.58 -13.13
N GLY A 277 -0.80 -3.30 -14.08
CA GLY A 277 -2.22 -3.66 -14.02
C GLY A 277 -2.61 -4.42 -12.75
N LEU A 278 -1.85 -5.45 -12.33
CA LEU A 278 -2.12 -6.18 -11.09
C LEU A 278 -1.80 -5.36 -9.84
N ALA A 279 -0.80 -4.48 -9.87
CA ALA A 279 -0.53 -3.54 -8.79
C ALA A 279 -1.68 -2.54 -8.60
N ILE A 280 -2.31 -2.08 -9.70
CA ILE A 280 -3.52 -1.26 -9.66
C ILE A 280 -4.69 -2.04 -9.04
N VAL A 281 -4.88 -3.31 -9.40
CA VAL A 281 -5.91 -4.17 -8.78
C VAL A 281 -5.72 -4.26 -7.27
N LYS A 282 -4.49 -4.50 -6.81
CA LYS A 282 -4.15 -4.53 -5.38
C LYS A 282 -4.44 -3.20 -4.69
N SER A 283 -4.00 -2.09 -5.26
CA SER A 283 -4.24 -0.76 -4.68
C SER A 283 -5.74 -0.42 -4.61
N ILE A 284 -6.54 -0.82 -5.62
CA ILE A 284 -8.00 -0.66 -5.60
C ILE A 284 -8.62 -1.54 -4.51
N ALA A 285 -8.19 -2.81 -4.39
CA ALA A 285 -8.69 -3.69 -3.35
C ALA A 285 -8.42 -3.10 -1.95
N GLU A 286 -7.18 -2.70 -1.67
CA GLU A 286 -6.77 -2.10 -0.41
C GLU A 286 -7.53 -0.79 -0.11
N ALA A 287 -7.81 0.04 -1.11
CA ALA A 287 -8.61 1.25 -0.96
C ALA A 287 -10.09 0.97 -0.63
N HIS A 288 -10.56 -0.26 -0.84
CA HIS A 288 -11.90 -0.74 -0.50
C HIS A 288 -11.90 -1.72 0.70
N ASP A 289 -10.85 -1.68 1.55
CA ASP A 289 -10.66 -2.60 2.69
C ASP A 289 -10.68 -4.09 2.28
N GLY A 290 -10.32 -4.38 1.04
CA GLY A 290 -10.31 -5.69 0.43
C GLY A 290 -8.92 -6.31 0.32
N THR A 291 -8.87 -7.49 -0.30
CA THR A 291 -7.65 -8.25 -0.53
C THR A 291 -7.59 -8.80 -1.95
N VAL A 292 -6.37 -9.18 -2.38
CA VAL A 292 -6.15 -9.86 -3.67
C VAL A 292 -5.42 -11.17 -3.45
N GLU A 293 -5.72 -12.15 -4.30
CA GLU A 293 -5.04 -13.44 -4.32
C GLU A 293 -4.82 -13.93 -5.75
N ALA A 294 -3.80 -14.75 -5.95
CA ALA A 294 -3.54 -15.43 -7.22
C ALA A 294 -3.15 -16.89 -6.96
N LEU A 295 -3.59 -17.79 -7.81
CA LEU A 295 -3.24 -19.21 -7.77
C LEU A 295 -3.19 -19.82 -9.17
N ASN A 296 -2.30 -20.79 -9.36
CA ASN A 296 -2.31 -21.63 -10.54
C ASN A 296 -3.45 -22.65 -10.43
N LEU A 297 -4.16 -22.88 -11.51
CA LEU A 297 -5.22 -23.89 -11.55
C LEU A 297 -4.62 -25.29 -11.80
N PRO A 298 -5.16 -26.35 -11.15
CA PRO A 298 -4.62 -27.71 -11.30
C PRO A 298 -4.66 -28.25 -12.74
N GLU A 299 -5.64 -27.81 -13.52
CA GLU A 299 -5.84 -28.23 -14.93
C GLU A 299 -5.06 -27.33 -15.92
N GLY A 300 -4.27 -26.41 -15.43
CA GLY A 300 -3.59 -25.37 -16.19
C GLY A 300 -4.32 -24.01 -16.13
N GLY A 301 -3.56 -22.93 -16.37
CA GLY A 301 -4.06 -21.56 -16.27
C GLY A 301 -3.88 -20.92 -14.89
N ALA A 302 -4.41 -19.73 -14.75
CA ALA A 302 -4.35 -18.95 -13.53
C ALA A 302 -5.74 -18.48 -13.06
N CYS A 303 -5.83 -18.19 -11.78
CA CYS A 303 -6.97 -17.53 -11.16
C CYS A 303 -6.48 -16.33 -10.38
N PHE A 304 -6.98 -15.15 -10.71
CA PHE A 304 -6.74 -13.90 -9.97
C PHE A 304 -8.03 -13.45 -9.31
N MET A 305 -7.98 -13.13 -8.02
CA MET A 305 -9.16 -12.82 -7.22
C MET A 305 -9.00 -11.46 -6.54
N ILE A 306 -10.12 -10.75 -6.48
CA ILE A 306 -10.31 -9.58 -5.63
C ILE A 306 -11.47 -9.85 -4.67
N ALA A 307 -11.26 -9.64 -3.38
CA ALA A 307 -12.28 -9.78 -2.35
C ALA A 307 -12.53 -8.43 -1.68
N ILE A 308 -13.76 -7.95 -1.72
CA ILE A 308 -14.20 -6.66 -1.16
C ILE A 308 -15.25 -6.94 -0.08
N PRO A 309 -15.23 -6.24 1.07
CA PRO A 309 -16.26 -6.38 2.10
C PRO A 309 -17.67 -6.15 1.54
N SER A 310 -18.56 -7.11 1.75
CA SER A 310 -19.94 -7.01 1.28
C SER A 310 -20.79 -6.14 2.21
N ILE A 311 -21.80 -5.48 1.65
CA ILE A 311 -22.80 -4.79 2.45
C ILE A 311 -23.65 -5.86 3.16
N PRO A 312 -23.77 -5.82 4.51
CA PRO A 312 -24.66 -6.75 5.23
C PRO A 312 -26.09 -6.66 4.70
N ALA A 313 -26.74 -7.81 4.54
CA ALA A 313 -28.12 -7.89 4.02
C ALA A 313 -29.16 -7.08 4.83
N ASP A 314 -28.81 -6.72 6.07
CA ASP A 314 -29.71 -6.02 7.00
C ASP A 314 -29.73 -4.47 6.85
N ILE A 315 -28.93 -3.90 5.91
CA ILE A 315 -28.88 -2.45 5.66
C ILE A 315 -29.64 -2.08 4.38
N SER A 316 -30.68 -2.80 4.03
CA SER A 316 -31.36 -2.66 2.73
C SER A 316 -32.21 -1.37 2.59
N GLU A 317 -32.36 -0.45 3.56
CA GLU A 317 -33.21 0.76 3.41
C GLU A 317 -32.79 2.05 4.15
N LYS A 318 -31.57 2.21 4.64
CA LYS A 318 -31.18 3.52 5.17
C LYS A 318 -30.24 4.25 4.23
N LYS A 319 -30.80 5.29 3.54
CA LYS A 319 -30.04 6.28 2.76
C LYS A 319 -28.76 6.68 3.51
N VAL A 320 -27.61 6.27 3.00
CA VAL A 320 -26.32 6.80 3.43
C VAL A 320 -26.10 8.13 2.69
N THR A 321 -26.76 9.18 3.21
CA THR A 321 -26.36 10.56 2.90
C THR A 321 -25.46 11.00 4.05
N ARG A 322 -24.17 10.83 3.92
CA ARG A 322 -23.20 11.55 4.75
C ARG A 322 -22.91 12.90 4.09
N LYS A 323 -23.26 13.95 4.85
CA LYS A 323 -22.87 15.34 4.57
C LYS A 323 -21.37 15.52 4.73
#